data_93c47a3bedc330cccf1eac5e9a45a19d
#
_entry.id   93c47a3bedc330cccf1eac5e9a45a19d
#
_cell.length_a   1.000
_cell.length_b   1.000
_cell.length_c   1.000
_cell.angle_alpha   90.00
_cell.angle_beta   90.00
_cell.angle_gamma   90.00
#
_symmetry.space_group_name_H-M   'P 1'
#
loop_
_entity.id
_entity.type
_entity.pdbx_description
1 polymer ?
#
loop_
_entity_poly.entity_id
_entity_poly.type
_entity_poly.pdbx_seq_one_letter_code
_entity_poly.pdbx_strand_id
1 'polypeptide(L)'
;MNSKEIANGILRAVGIIVLVVLGLYTLYLLQSIIIYLIVSLVLTLMGKPLIQFFYKRLKIKSKTVCVILTMTIFILLALSVFSLFIPLLVSQGKNLSGLNIDLLKTNIDNLIQQTLSKVGLQKEDYSFGVQEMLNFIDIPNFLNSFISFISDFGVGAFSVLFISFFFMKDGEKILIALLSTFSTHRKRKLKTSIFKINNLLSRYFVGLILQITILFVIYTVILLIFGVENAFIIALLCALLNLIPYVGPMIGFVLMALLTMSSKLQNDFMSVSLPTTIYVLVGFLIGQLVDNVFSQPLIFSNSVKSTALEIFLITLISGTLFGMVGMVVAIPAYTVLKVVLKEFFPNNKIVELLTKNL
;
A
#
# COMPACT_ATOMS: atom_id res chain seq x y z
N MET A 1 38.03 43.16 -4.03
CA MET A 1 36.94 42.50 -4.79
C MET A 1 36.14 43.59 -5.48
N ASN A 2 36.02 43.56 -6.77
CA ASN A 2 35.37 44.61 -7.55
C ASN A 2 33.83 44.51 -7.34
N SER A 3 33.17 45.65 -7.12
CA SER A 3 31.72 45.70 -6.85
C SER A 3 30.88 44.99 -7.94
N LYS A 4 31.38 44.98 -9.17
CA LYS A 4 30.78 44.22 -10.30
C LYS A 4 30.88 42.70 -10.15
N GLU A 5 31.94 42.20 -9.54
CA GLU A 5 32.11 40.75 -9.31
C GLU A 5 31.16 40.27 -8.20
N ILE A 6 30.96 41.05 -7.18
CA ILE A 6 30.01 40.80 -6.08
C ILE A 6 28.57 40.82 -6.64
N ALA A 7 28.21 41.82 -7.45
CA ALA A 7 26.90 41.94 -8.06
C ALA A 7 26.60 40.76 -8.99
N ASN A 8 27.55 40.32 -9.84
CA ASN A 8 27.40 39.14 -10.69
C ASN A 8 27.33 37.84 -9.89
N GLY A 9 28.03 37.74 -8.76
CA GLY A 9 27.93 36.61 -7.86
C GLY A 9 26.55 36.50 -7.23
N ILE A 10 25.99 37.62 -6.73
CA ILE A 10 24.63 37.68 -6.17
C ILE A 10 23.58 37.36 -7.24
N LEU A 11 23.69 37.93 -8.44
CA LEU A 11 22.76 37.64 -9.55
C LEU A 11 22.77 36.17 -9.95
N ARG A 12 23.94 35.51 -10.00
CA ARG A 12 24.03 34.06 -10.25
C ARG A 12 23.41 33.25 -9.12
N ALA A 13 23.66 33.60 -7.87
CA ALA A 13 23.07 32.91 -6.73
C ALA A 13 21.54 33.04 -6.73
N VAL A 14 20.98 34.23 -6.94
CA VAL A 14 19.54 34.46 -7.07
C VAL A 14 18.98 33.70 -8.25
N GLY A 15 19.65 33.72 -9.42
CA GLY A 15 19.22 32.92 -10.60
C GLY A 15 19.17 31.44 -10.34
N ILE A 16 20.14 30.87 -9.60
CA ILE A 16 20.13 29.44 -9.23
C ILE A 16 18.98 29.15 -8.26
N ILE A 17 18.75 30.00 -7.25
CA ILE A 17 17.65 29.84 -6.30
C ILE A 17 16.31 29.87 -7.04
N VAL A 18 16.08 30.84 -7.92
CA VAL A 18 14.85 30.94 -8.74
C VAL A 18 14.66 29.69 -9.60
N LEU A 19 15.71 29.19 -10.27
CA LEU A 19 15.65 27.95 -11.06
C LEU A 19 15.31 26.74 -10.20
N VAL A 20 15.90 26.62 -9.01
CA VAL A 20 15.60 25.54 -8.06
C VAL A 20 14.14 25.61 -7.60
N VAL A 21 13.66 26.79 -7.20
CA VAL A 21 12.27 27.00 -6.77
C VAL A 21 11.29 26.70 -7.90
N LEU A 22 11.54 27.17 -9.12
CA LEU A 22 10.74 26.85 -10.29
C LEU A 22 10.75 25.36 -10.62
N GLY A 23 11.91 24.70 -10.49
CA GLY A 23 12.03 23.25 -10.67
C GLY A 23 11.22 22.46 -9.65
N LEU A 24 11.30 22.83 -8.37
CA LEU A 24 10.52 22.20 -7.30
C LEU A 24 9.01 22.45 -7.48
N TYR A 25 8.63 23.67 -7.86
CA TYR A 25 7.23 23.99 -8.15
C TYR A 25 6.68 23.19 -9.34
N THR A 26 7.47 23.06 -10.41
CA THR A 26 7.10 22.22 -11.57
C THR A 26 6.95 20.75 -11.16
N LEU A 27 7.86 20.20 -10.35
CA LEU A 27 7.76 18.84 -9.82
C LEU A 27 6.51 18.67 -8.96
N TYR A 28 6.14 19.67 -8.16
CA TYR A 28 4.91 19.66 -7.38
C TYR A 28 3.67 19.65 -8.29
N LEU A 29 3.62 20.44 -9.34
CA LEU A 29 2.51 20.42 -10.32
C LEU A 29 2.41 19.08 -11.06
N LEU A 30 3.54 18.44 -11.33
CA LEU A 30 3.60 17.17 -12.07
C LEU A 30 3.53 15.94 -11.16
N GLN A 31 3.33 16.10 -9.84
CA GLN A 31 3.37 14.99 -8.88
C GLN A 31 2.41 13.86 -9.26
N SER A 32 1.18 14.17 -9.70
CA SER A 32 0.19 13.16 -10.09
C SER A 32 0.66 12.35 -11.31
N ILE A 33 1.27 13.01 -12.30
CA ILE A 33 1.80 12.34 -13.48
C ILE A 33 2.98 11.43 -13.10
N ILE A 34 3.85 11.90 -12.20
CA ILE A 34 4.98 11.10 -11.70
C ILE A 34 4.47 9.87 -10.97
N ILE A 35 3.44 10.02 -10.11
CA ILE A 35 2.78 8.90 -9.44
C ILE A 35 2.22 7.91 -10.47
N TYR A 36 1.47 8.39 -11.48
CA TYR A 36 0.91 7.53 -12.52
C TYR A 36 1.99 6.77 -13.30
N LEU A 37 3.12 7.39 -13.60
CA LEU A 37 4.26 6.74 -14.25
C LEU A 37 4.86 5.64 -13.37
N ILE A 38 5.07 5.92 -12.07
CA ILE A 38 5.63 4.96 -11.12
C ILE A 38 4.67 3.78 -10.92
N VAL A 39 3.38 4.04 -10.69
CA VAL A 39 2.36 3.00 -10.53
C VAL A 39 2.23 2.16 -11.80
N SER A 40 2.28 2.80 -12.97
CA SER A 40 2.25 2.11 -14.27
C SER A 40 3.48 1.21 -14.49
N LEU A 41 4.64 1.66 -14.04
CA LEU A 41 5.86 0.83 -14.08
C LEU A 41 5.71 -0.39 -13.16
N VAL A 42 5.20 -0.20 -11.94
CA VAL A 42 4.90 -1.27 -10.99
C VAL A 42 3.91 -2.27 -11.60
N LEU A 43 2.79 -1.79 -12.13
CA LEU A 43 1.77 -2.63 -12.77
C LEU A 43 2.34 -3.40 -13.98
N THR A 44 3.20 -2.77 -14.76
CA THR A 44 3.93 -3.40 -15.87
C THR A 44 4.81 -4.54 -15.40
N LEU A 45 5.51 -4.37 -14.28
CA LEU A 45 6.37 -5.41 -13.70
C LEU A 45 5.54 -6.57 -13.13
N MET A 46 4.40 -6.28 -12.50
CA MET A 46 3.43 -7.29 -12.05
C MET A 46 2.84 -8.08 -13.23
N GLY A 47 2.62 -7.44 -14.36
CA GLY A 47 2.07 -8.07 -15.56
C GLY A 47 3.05 -8.98 -16.30
N LYS A 48 4.37 -8.82 -16.13
CA LYS A 48 5.37 -9.63 -16.83
C LYS A 48 5.20 -11.14 -16.68
N PRO A 49 5.02 -11.70 -15.47
CA PRO A 49 4.79 -13.14 -15.29
C PRO A 49 3.57 -13.64 -16.07
N LEU A 50 2.48 -12.87 -16.09
CA LEU A 50 1.25 -13.19 -16.82
C LEU A 50 1.47 -13.16 -18.33
N ILE A 51 2.14 -12.12 -18.84
CA ILE A 51 2.51 -12.03 -20.26
C ILE A 51 3.39 -13.21 -20.67
N GLN A 52 4.38 -13.59 -19.85
CA GLN A 52 5.24 -14.73 -20.12
C GLN A 52 4.47 -16.05 -20.06
N PHE A 53 3.51 -16.19 -19.15
CA PHE A 53 2.64 -17.35 -19.07
C PHE A 53 1.80 -17.51 -20.36
N PHE A 54 1.15 -16.45 -20.83
CA PHE A 54 0.38 -16.46 -22.08
C PHE A 54 1.25 -16.76 -23.29
N TYR A 55 2.42 -16.13 -23.36
CA TYR A 55 3.34 -16.31 -24.49
C TYR A 55 3.95 -17.72 -24.54
N LYS A 56 4.46 -18.23 -23.39
CA LYS A 56 5.18 -19.51 -23.32
C LYS A 56 4.26 -20.71 -23.13
N ARG A 57 3.25 -20.60 -22.23
CA ARG A 57 2.40 -21.75 -21.85
C ARG A 57 1.21 -21.90 -22.78
N LEU A 58 0.54 -20.78 -23.10
CA LEU A 58 -0.60 -20.78 -24.04
C LEU A 58 -0.18 -20.58 -25.50
N LYS A 59 1.14 -20.44 -25.76
CA LYS A 59 1.73 -20.31 -27.11
C LYS A 59 1.10 -19.20 -27.97
N ILE A 60 0.62 -18.11 -27.33
CA ILE A 60 0.04 -16.97 -28.04
C ILE A 60 1.18 -16.17 -28.68
N LYS A 61 1.27 -16.19 -30.02
CA LYS A 61 2.39 -15.59 -30.78
C LYS A 61 2.41 -14.05 -30.73
N SER A 62 1.28 -13.39 -30.55
CA SER A 62 1.20 -11.93 -30.54
C SER A 62 1.44 -11.36 -29.13
N LYS A 63 2.52 -10.60 -28.96
CA LYS A 63 2.83 -9.89 -27.71
C LYS A 63 1.70 -8.92 -27.31
N THR A 64 1.09 -8.24 -28.28
CA THR A 64 -0.02 -7.30 -28.06
C THR A 64 -1.24 -8.01 -27.47
N VAL A 65 -1.59 -9.20 -27.97
CA VAL A 65 -2.70 -10.00 -27.43
C VAL A 65 -2.41 -10.44 -26.00
N CYS A 66 -1.18 -10.88 -25.71
CA CYS A 66 -0.79 -11.22 -24.33
C CYS A 66 -0.92 -10.03 -23.38
N VAL A 67 -0.56 -8.83 -23.84
CA VAL A 67 -0.68 -7.59 -23.04
C VAL A 67 -2.15 -7.24 -22.82
N ILE A 68 -2.99 -7.31 -23.85
CA ILE A 68 -4.44 -7.05 -23.71
C ILE A 68 -5.07 -8.02 -22.71
N LEU A 69 -4.78 -9.32 -22.83
CA LEU A 69 -5.30 -10.32 -21.88
C LEU A 69 -4.85 -10.04 -20.44
N THR A 70 -3.60 -9.66 -20.26
CA THR A 70 -3.08 -9.30 -18.93
C THR A 70 -3.78 -8.07 -18.36
N MET A 71 -4.01 -7.04 -19.19
CA MET A 71 -4.75 -5.84 -18.80
C MET A 71 -6.20 -6.16 -18.46
N THR A 72 -6.86 -7.00 -19.26
CA THR A 72 -8.24 -7.45 -19.00
C THR A 72 -8.32 -8.14 -17.64
N ILE A 73 -7.34 -8.99 -17.29
CA ILE A 73 -7.29 -9.62 -15.95
C ILE A 73 -7.16 -8.57 -14.86
N PHE A 74 -6.28 -7.58 -15.01
CA PHE A 74 -6.12 -6.53 -14.00
C PHE A 74 -7.39 -5.68 -13.84
N ILE A 75 -8.05 -5.35 -14.96
CA ILE A 75 -9.31 -4.60 -14.95
C ILE A 75 -10.41 -5.43 -14.28
N LEU A 76 -10.56 -6.69 -14.65
CA LEU A 76 -11.58 -7.58 -14.06
C LEU A 76 -11.32 -7.79 -12.56
N LEU A 77 -10.07 -7.95 -12.15
CA LEU A 77 -9.69 -8.07 -10.74
C LEU A 77 -10.03 -6.78 -9.98
N ALA A 78 -9.68 -5.62 -10.51
CA ALA A 78 -10.03 -4.34 -9.90
C ALA A 78 -11.55 -4.17 -9.80
N LEU A 79 -12.29 -4.41 -10.89
CA LEU A 79 -13.76 -4.34 -10.90
C LEU A 79 -14.38 -5.32 -9.91
N SER A 80 -13.86 -6.55 -9.79
CA SER A 80 -14.35 -7.53 -8.83
C SER A 80 -14.15 -7.05 -7.39
N VAL A 81 -12.98 -6.50 -7.08
CA VAL A 81 -12.73 -5.90 -5.77
C VAL A 81 -13.73 -4.77 -5.50
N PHE A 82 -13.87 -3.81 -6.40
CA PHE A 82 -14.81 -2.69 -6.21
C PHE A 82 -16.26 -3.16 -6.09
N SER A 83 -16.70 -4.11 -6.92
CA SER A 83 -18.09 -4.63 -6.88
C SER A 83 -18.43 -5.34 -5.57
N LEU A 84 -17.45 -5.96 -4.92
CA LEU A 84 -17.60 -6.58 -3.61
C LEU A 84 -17.57 -5.54 -2.47
N PHE A 85 -16.72 -4.52 -2.62
CA PHE A 85 -16.50 -3.52 -1.57
C PHE A 85 -17.63 -2.49 -1.47
N ILE A 86 -18.15 -2.00 -2.60
CA ILE A 86 -19.19 -0.96 -2.59
C ILE A 86 -20.44 -1.41 -1.83
N PRO A 87 -21.04 -2.60 -2.09
CA PRO A 87 -22.18 -3.08 -1.32
C PRO A 87 -21.87 -3.27 0.18
N LEU A 88 -20.67 -3.77 0.51
CA LEU A 88 -20.25 -3.93 1.90
C LEU A 88 -20.23 -2.57 2.61
N LEU A 89 -19.59 -1.56 2.03
CA LEU A 89 -19.51 -0.23 2.61
C LEU A 89 -20.89 0.41 2.77
N VAL A 90 -21.78 0.23 1.79
CA VAL A 90 -23.15 0.76 1.86
C VAL A 90 -23.95 0.02 2.95
N SER A 91 -23.86 -1.31 3.04
CA SER A 91 -24.58 -2.08 4.05
C SER A 91 -24.03 -1.84 5.45
N GLN A 92 -22.72 -1.86 5.61
CA GLN A 92 -22.07 -1.59 6.89
C GLN A 92 -22.18 -0.11 7.28
N GLY A 93 -22.14 0.82 6.32
CA GLY A 93 -22.40 2.24 6.56
C GLY A 93 -23.81 2.48 7.09
N LYS A 94 -24.83 1.78 6.55
CA LYS A 94 -26.20 1.82 7.09
C LYS A 94 -26.27 1.19 8.48
N ASN A 95 -25.62 0.07 8.71
CA ASN A 95 -25.58 -0.56 10.01
C ASN A 95 -24.86 0.31 11.05
N LEU A 96 -23.75 0.96 10.65
CA LEU A 96 -22.98 1.87 11.50
C LEU A 96 -23.69 3.22 11.72
N SER A 97 -24.43 3.73 10.75
CA SER A 97 -25.26 4.94 10.94
C SER A 97 -26.52 4.67 11.80
N GLY A 98 -26.97 3.41 11.83
CA GLY A 98 -28.00 2.93 12.74
C GLY A 98 -27.46 2.56 14.14
N LEU A 99 -26.13 2.52 14.31
CA LEU A 99 -25.53 2.37 15.63
C LEU A 99 -25.84 3.60 16.48
N ASN A 100 -26.57 3.38 17.55
CA ASN A 100 -26.67 4.36 18.60
C ASN A 100 -25.29 4.44 19.28
N ILE A 101 -24.45 5.38 18.81
CA ILE A 101 -23.09 5.61 19.34
C ILE A 101 -23.15 5.83 20.86
N ASP A 102 -24.26 6.39 21.36
CA ASP A 102 -24.48 6.58 22.79
C ASP A 102 -24.72 5.25 23.53
N LEU A 103 -25.38 4.28 22.90
CA LEU A 103 -25.49 2.92 23.43
C LEU A 103 -24.15 2.18 23.48
N LEU A 104 -23.33 2.34 22.43
CA LEU A 104 -21.96 1.79 22.42
C LEU A 104 -21.11 2.42 23.51
N LYS A 105 -21.16 3.75 23.66
CA LYS A 105 -20.48 4.48 24.75
C LYS A 105 -20.90 3.94 26.11
N THR A 106 -22.21 3.85 26.35
CA THR A 106 -22.76 3.36 27.60
C THR A 106 -22.33 1.93 27.91
N ASN A 107 -22.32 1.06 26.90
CA ASN A 107 -21.87 -0.33 27.04
C ASN A 107 -20.37 -0.44 27.33
N ILE A 108 -19.54 0.34 26.65
CA ILE A 108 -18.08 0.40 26.89
C ILE A 108 -17.79 0.99 28.26
N ASP A 109 -18.46 2.08 28.65
CA ASP A 109 -18.33 2.68 29.99
C ASP A 109 -18.73 1.71 31.08
N ASN A 110 -19.82 0.96 30.90
CA ASN A 110 -20.27 -0.08 31.85
C ASN A 110 -19.25 -1.22 31.97
N LEU A 111 -18.63 -1.64 30.84
CA LEU A 111 -17.56 -2.64 30.85
C LEU A 111 -16.33 -2.17 31.62
N ILE A 112 -15.90 -0.95 31.36
CA ILE A 112 -14.75 -0.34 32.05
C ILE A 112 -15.05 -0.28 33.55
N GLN A 113 -16.24 0.19 33.93
CA GLN A 113 -16.65 0.25 35.33
C GLN A 113 -16.68 -1.14 36.01
N GLN A 114 -17.28 -2.15 35.37
CA GLN A 114 -17.32 -3.52 35.89
C GLN A 114 -15.93 -4.14 36.00
N THR A 115 -15.03 -3.83 35.05
CA THR A 115 -13.66 -4.35 35.08
C THR A 115 -12.83 -3.65 36.16
N LEU A 116 -12.91 -2.32 36.25
CA LEU A 116 -12.21 -1.52 37.25
C LEU A 116 -12.68 -1.86 38.68
N SER A 117 -14.01 -2.05 38.89
CA SER A 117 -14.54 -2.45 40.16
C SER A 117 -14.06 -3.83 40.65
N LYS A 118 -13.85 -4.78 39.68
CA LYS A 118 -13.27 -6.09 40.01
C LYS A 118 -11.78 -6.02 40.37
N VAL A 119 -11.08 -5.01 39.92
CA VAL A 119 -9.64 -4.78 40.22
C VAL A 119 -9.45 -3.80 41.40
N GLY A 120 -10.55 -3.27 41.98
CA GLY A 120 -10.50 -2.35 43.10
C GLY A 120 -10.09 -0.91 42.76
N LEU A 121 -10.17 -0.53 41.47
CA LEU A 121 -9.84 0.82 41.01
C LEU A 121 -11.12 1.65 40.80
N GLN A 122 -11.11 2.93 41.16
CA GLN A 122 -12.24 3.84 40.97
C GLN A 122 -12.08 4.66 39.66
N LYS A 123 -13.21 5.08 39.08
CA LYS A 123 -13.30 5.78 37.79
C LYS A 123 -12.53 7.10 37.75
N GLU A 124 -12.30 7.75 38.90
CA GLU A 124 -11.63 9.05 39.01
C GLU A 124 -10.12 8.98 38.70
N ASP A 125 -9.52 7.80 38.81
CA ASP A 125 -8.08 7.62 38.56
C ASP A 125 -7.72 7.44 37.08
N TYR A 126 -8.71 7.16 36.22
CA TYR A 126 -8.45 6.89 34.78
C TYR A 126 -9.56 7.47 33.91
N SER A 127 -9.41 8.74 33.51
CA SER A 127 -10.17 9.29 32.38
C SER A 127 -9.57 8.75 31.06
N PHE A 128 -9.73 7.46 30.80
CA PHE A 128 -9.40 6.94 29.49
C PHE A 128 -10.40 7.56 28.50
N GLY A 129 -9.89 8.43 27.63
CA GLY A 129 -10.70 9.15 26.66
C GLY A 129 -11.31 8.24 25.59
N VAL A 130 -12.23 7.36 26.04
CA VAL A 130 -13.13 6.63 25.10
C VAL A 130 -13.84 7.62 24.20
N GLN A 131 -14.14 8.82 24.70
CA GLN A 131 -14.67 9.93 23.94
C GLN A 131 -13.71 10.42 22.86
N GLU A 132 -12.42 10.50 23.16
CA GLU A 132 -11.39 10.88 22.19
C GLU A 132 -11.16 9.75 21.18
N MET A 133 -11.08 8.49 21.61
CA MET A 133 -10.96 7.36 20.70
C MET A 133 -12.13 7.24 19.72
N LEU A 134 -13.37 7.44 20.17
CA LEU A 134 -14.54 7.38 19.29
C LEU A 134 -14.65 8.61 18.38
N ASN A 135 -14.15 9.77 18.80
CA ASN A 135 -14.08 10.96 17.94
C ASN A 135 -13.01 10.82 16.82
N PHE A 136 -12.01 9.95 16.99
CA PHE A 136 -11.07 9.62 15.91
C PHE A 136 -11.73 8.75 14.80
N ILE A 137 -12.84 8.08 15.10
CA ILE A 137 -13.57 7.23 14.13
C ILE A 137 -14.76 8.03 13.58
N ASP A 138 -14.45 9.06 12.83
CA ASP A 138 -15.45 9.82 12.07
C ASP A 138 -15.88 9.02 10.83
N ILE A 139 -16.76 8.03 11.06
CA ILE A 139 -17.24 7.10 10.04
C ILE A 139 -17.88 7.80 8.85
N PRO A 140 -18.74 8.85 9.03
CA PRO A 140 -19.29 9.62 7.92
C PRO A 140 -18.21 10.27 7.04
N ASN A 141 -17.19 10.88 7.65
CA ASN A 141 -16.09 11.49 6.91
C ASN A 141 -15.19 10.45 6.25
N PHE A 142 -14.98 9.30 6.88
CA PHE A 142 -14.27 8.18 6.25
C PHE A 142 -15.00 7.67 5.00
N LEU A 143 -16.33 7.49 5.07
CA LEU A 143 -17.14 7.06 3.94
C LEU A 143 -17.15 8.11 2.81
N ASN A 144 -17.30 9.38 3.14
CA ASN A 144 -17.23 10.47 2.16
C ASN A 144 -15.85 10.56 1.51
N SER A 145 -14.79 10.43 2.28
CA SER A 145 -13.40 10.39 1.77
C SER A 145 -13.17 9.19 0.86
N PHE A 146 -13.78 8.04 1.17
CA PHE A 146 -13.69 6.84 0.35
C PHE A 146 -14.46 6.99 -0.97
N ILE A 147 -15.66 7.60 -0.96
CA ILE A 147 -16.43 7.88 -2.17
C ILE A 147 -15.68 8.88 -3.07
N SER A 148 -15.11 9.93 -2.48
CA SER A 148 -14.26 10.88 -3.20
C SER A 148 -13.03 10.19 -3.80
N PHE A 149 -12.37 9.28 -3.04
CA PHE A 149 -11.27 8.49 -3.54
C PHE A 149 -11.65 7.63 -4.75
N ILE A 150 -12.83 6.99 -4.75
CA ILE A 150 -13.33 6.23 -5.91
C ILE A 150 -13.52 7.13 -7.14
N SER A 151 -14.05 8.32 -6.95
CA SER A 151 -14.28 9.30 -8.02
C SER A 151 -12.96 9.77 -8.64
N ASP A 152 -12.01 10.17 -7.81
CA ASP A 152 -10.68 10.63 -8.24
C ASP A 152 -9.84 9.48 -8.82
N PHE A 153 -10.05 8.25 -8.31
CA PHE A 153 -9.39 7.04 -8.78
C PHE A 153 -9.72 6.74 -10.26
N GLY A 154 -10.91 7.08 -10.74
CA GLY A 154 -11.33 6.78 -12.12
C GLY A 154 -10.41 7.40 -13.17
N VAL A 155 -10.07 8.68 -13.06
CA VAL A 155 -9.16 9.38 -13.98
C VAL A 155 -7.73 8.84 -13.83
N GLY A 156 -7.27 8.65 -12.60
CA GLY A 156 -5.96 8.10 -12.30
C GLY A 156 -5.81 6.67 -12.82
N ALA A 157 -6.82 5.82 -12.60
CA ALA A 157 -6.81 4.43 -13.05
C ALA A 157 -6.73 4.33 -14.58
N PHE A 158 -7.52 5.14 -15.32
CA PHE A 158 -7.42 5.17 -16.77
C PHE A 158 -6.01 5.56 -17.24
N SER A 159 -5.42 6.60 -16.65
CA SER A 159 -4.07 7.05 -16.99
C SER A 159 -3.03 5.95 -16.71
N VAL A 160 -3.12 5.31 -15.53
CA VAL A 160 -2.22 4.22 -15.15
C VAL A 160 -2.37 3.02 -16.08
N LEU A 161 -3.59 2.61 -16.40
CA LEU A 161 -3.84 1.48 -17.32
C LEU A 161 -3.31 1.79 -18.73
N PHE A 162 -3.58 3.00 -19.22
CA PHE A 162 -3.12 3.45 -20.54
C PHE A 162 -1.58 3.44 -20.61
N ILE A 163 -0.90 4.05 -19.67
CA ILE A 163 0.56 4.09 -19.63
C ILE A 163 1.14 2.67 -19.47
N SER A 164 0.54 1.84 -18.59
CA SER A 164 0.96 0.46 -18.37
C SER A 164 0.85 -0.38 -19.64
N PHE A 165 -0.22 -0.18 -20.41
CA PHE A 165 -0.37 -0.87 -21.70
C PHE A 165 0.83 -0.61 -22.64
N PHE A 166 1.21 0.66 -22.81
CA PHE A 166 2.37 1.01 -23.64
C PHE A 166 3.69 0.52 -23.06
N PHE A 167 3.86 0.60 -21.73
CA PHE A 167 5.07 0.08 -21.09
C PHE A 167 5.18 -1.45 -21.23
N MET A 168 4.09 -2.19 -21.17
CA MET A 168 4.10 -3.64 -21.40
C MET A 168 4.34 -3.98 -22.88
N LYS A 169 3.69 -3.26 -23.80
CA LYS A 169 3.77 -3.50 -25.24
C LYS A 169 5.12 -3.07 -25.81
N ASP A 170 5.48 -1.81 -25.62
CA ASP A 170 6.61 -1.15 -26.28
C ASP A 170 7.79 -0.84 -25.32
N GLY A 171 7.74 -1.27 -24.06
CA GLY A 171 8.76 -0.96 -23.06
C GLY A 171 10.18 -1.35 -23.46
N GLU A 172 10.35 -2.42 -24.23
CA GLU A 172 11.66 -2.81 -24.77
C GLU A 172 12.18 -1.81 -25.80
N LYS A 173 11.30 -1.29 -26.68
CA LYS A 173 11.67 -0.26 -27.67
C LYS A 173 12.01 1.07 -26.98
N ILE A 174 11.20 1.47 -26.02
CA ILE A 174 11.45 2.66 -25.18
C ILE A 174 12.80 2.54 -24.48
N LEU A 175 13.08 1.38 -23.92
CA LEU A 175 14.35 1.11 -23.25
C LEU A 175 15.54 1.19 -24.24
N ILE A 176 15.42 0.57 -25.41
CA ILE A 176 16.47 0.62 -26.45
C ILE A 176 16.70 2.07 -26.90
N ALA A 177 15.64 2.83 -27.13
CA ALA A 177 15.72 4.24 -27.48
C ALA A 177 16.42 5.07 -26.41
N LEU A 178 16.04 4.88 -25.14
CA LEU A 178 16.73 5.52 -24.01
C LEU A 178 18.20 5.11 -23.91
N LEU A 179 18.49 3.83 -24.08
CA LEU A 179 19.87 3.33 -24.03
C LEU A 179 20.74 3.84 -25.21
N SER A 180 20.14 4.17 -26.35
CA SER A 180 20.89 4.67 -27.52
C SER A 180 21.51 6.06 -27.29
N THR A 181 20.94 6.85 -26.37
CA THR A 181 21.44 8.20 -26.03
C THR A 181 22.66 8.18 -25.09
N PHE A 182 23.02 7.02 -24.54
CA PHE A 182 24.14 6.90 -23.59
C PHE A 182 25.37 6.25 -24.21
N SER A 183 26.55 6.61 -23.68
CA SER A 183 27.84 5.97 -24.08
C SER A 183 27.83 4.48 -23.73
N THR A 184 28.64 3.69 -24.46
CA THR A 184 28.68 2.22 -24.32
C THR A 184 28.87 1.73 -22.90
N HIS A 185 29.71 2.41 -22.10
CA HIS A 185 29.94 2.07 -20.69
C HIS A 185 28.69 2.27 -19.83
N ARG A 186 28.00 3.43 -19.97
CA ARG A 186 26.75 3.73 -19.25
C ARG A 186 25.61 2.82 -19.70
N LYS A 187 25.53 2.49 -20.97
CA LYS A 187 24.56 1.56 -21.55
C LYS A 187 24.63 0.18 -20.89
N ARG A 188 25.83 -0.35 -20.64
CA ARG A 188 26.04 -1.63 -19.96
C ARG A 188 25.53 -1.55 -18.51
N LYS A 189 25.89 -0.50 -17.76
CA LYS A 189 25.43 -0.29 -16.39
C LYS A 189 23.89 -0.20 -16.30
N LEU A 190 23.27 0.59 -17.17
CA LEU A 190 21.80 0.72 -17.22
C LEU A 190 21.12 -0.63 -17.51
N LYS A 191 21.63 -1.39 -18.49
CA LYS A 191 21.07 -2.72 -18.80
C LYS A 191 21.15 -3.67 -17.62
N THR A 192 22.27 -3.68 -16.89
CA THR A 192 22.45 -4.49 -15.68
C THR A 192 21.49 -4.06 -14.57
N SER A 193 21.36 -2.74 -14.33
CA SER A 193 20.41 -2.20 -13.33
C SER A 193 18.98 -2.63 -13.63
N ILE A 194 18.53 -2.48 -14.87
CA ILE A 194 17.17 -2.85 -15.27
C ILE A 194 16.92 -4.35 -15.11
N PHE A 195 17.91 -5.19 -15.43
CA PHE A 195 17.79 -6.62 -15.22
C PHE A 195 17.66 -6.97 -13.72
N LYS A 196 18.49 -6.36 -12.86
CA LYS A 196 18.43 -6.52 -11.40
C LYS A 196 17.08 -6.04 -10.84
N ILE A 197 16.63 -4.83 -11.24
CA ILE A 197 15.34 -4.27 -10.83
C ILE A 197 14.20 -5.22 -11.20
N ASN A 198 14.14 -5.65 -12.46
CA ASN A 198 13.12 -6.58 -12.93
C ASN A 198 13.07 -7.87 -12.09
N ASN A 199 14.23 -8.44 -11.78
CA ASN A 199 14.31 -9.69 -11.03
C ASN A 199 13.85 -9.51 -9.56
N LEU A 200 14.32 -8.45 -8.89
CA LEU A 200 13.96 -8.15 -7.52
C LEU A 200 12.46 -7.85 -7.39
N LEU A 201 11.94 -6.96 -8.25
CA LEU A 201 10.54 -6.56 -8.20
C LEU A 201 9.58 -7.69 -8.62
N SER A 202 9.94 -8.51 -9.62
CA SER A 202 9.12 -9.67 -9.96
C SER A 202 8.98 -10.65 -8.77
N ARG A 203 10.07 -10.92 -8.05
CA ARG A 203 10.04 -11.76 -6.84
C ARG A 203 9.21 -11.11 -5.73
N TYR A 204 9.36 -9.80 -5.53
CA TYR A 204 8.59 -9.05 -4.55
C TYR A 204 7.08 -9.15 -4.82
N PHE A 205 6.64 -8.93 -6.05
CA PHE A 205 5.21 -9.02 -6.38
C PHE A 205 4.65 -10.43 -6.28
N VAL A 206 5.40 -11.45 -6.67
CA VAL A 206 4.99 -12.86 -6.45
C VAL A 206 4.86 -13.13 -4.96
N GLY A 207 5.80 -12.66 -4.15
CA GLY A 207 5.73 -12.77 -2.70
C GLY A 207 4.49 -12.07 -2.11
N LEU A 208 4.19 -10.83 -2.56
CA LEU A 208 3.00 -10.10 -2.13
C LEU A 208 1.69 -10.82 -2.46
N ILE A 209 1.55 -11.36 -3.67
CA ILE A 209 0.36 -12.12 -4.06
C ILE A 209 0.21 -13.35 -3.15
N LEU A 210 1.30 -14.05 -2.88
CA LEU A 210 1.30 -15.20 -1.98
C LEU A 210 0.90 -14.79 -0.56
N GLN A 211 1.47 -13.71 -0.03
CA GLN A 211 1.15 -13.15 1.29
C GLN A 211 -0.33 -12.81 1.41
N ILE A 212 -0.87 -12.03 0.47
CA ILE A 212 -2.29 -11.66 0.45
C ILE A 212 -3.17 -12.91 0.41
N THR A 213 -2.81 -13.90 -0.41
CA THR A 213 -3.57 -15.15 -0.51
C THR A 213 -3.57 -15.93 0.80
N ILE A 214 -2.42 -16.06 1.45
CA ILE A 214 -2.29 -16.74 2.75
C ILE A 214 -3.13 -16.02 3.81
N LEU A 215 -2.99 -14.70 3.95
CA LEU A 215 -3.75 -13.92 4.92
C LEU A 215 -5.26 -13.95 4.62
N PHE A 216 -5.65 -13.85 3.36
CA PHE A 216 -7.03 -13.97 2.94
C PHE A 216 -7.65 -15.31 3.39
N VAL A 217 -6.94 -16.42 3.17
CA VAL A 217 -7.41 -17.75 3.59
C VAL A 217 -7.51 -17.82 5.11
N ILE A 218 -6.49 -17.40 5.84
CA ILE A 218 -6.48 -17.42 7.31
C ILE A 218 -7.65 -16.60 7.87
N TYR A 219 -7.80 -15.35 7.43
CA TYR A 219 -8.86 -14.47 7.92
C TYR A 219 -10.24 -14.96 7.53
N THR A 220 -10.40 -15.52 6.33
CA THR A 220 -11.67 -16.13 5.91
C THR A 220 -12.05 -17.28 6.81
N VAL A 221 -11.13 -18.19 7.10
CA VAL A 221 -11.40 -19.34 7.98
C VAL A 221 -11.79 -18.87 9.38
N ILE A 222 -11.07 -17.90 9.94
CA ILE A 222 -11.37 -17.34 11.26
C ILE A 222 -12.78 -16.74 11.29
N LEU A 223 -13.10 -15.86 10.34
CA LEU A 223 -14.38 -15.17 10.30
C LEU A 223 -15.55 -16.15 10.08
N LEU A 224 -15.35 -17.20 9.27
CA LEU A 224 -16.37 -18.26 9.07
C LEU A 224 -16.60 -19.10 10.34
N ILE A 225 -15.53 -19.47 11.06
CA ILE A 225 -15.65 -20.22 12.33
C ILE A 225 -16.52 -19.46 13.33
N PHE A 226 -16.36 -18.15 13.41
CA PHE A 226 -17.13 -17.30 14.33
C PHE A 226 -18.44 -16.77 13.73
N GLY A 227 -18.83 -17.24 12.54
CA GLY A 227 -20.10 -16.92 11.90
C GLY A 227 -20.27 -15.43 11.62
N VAL A 228 -19.19 -14.73 11.25
CA VAL A 228 -19.23 -13.31 10.88
C VAL A 228 -19.80 -13.17 9.48
N GLU A 229 -20.80 -12.31 9.32
CA GLU A 229 -21.37 -12.01 8.00
C GLU A 229 -20.34 -11.35 7.07
N ASN A 230 -20.47 -11.60 5.78
CA ASN A 230 -19.55 -11.07 4.76
C ASN A 230 -18.07 -11.44 4.99
N ALA A 231 -17.80 -12.58 5.64
CA ALA A 231 -16.47 -13.06 6.02
C ALA A 231 -15.44 -12.96 4.88
N PHE A 232 -15.79 -13.37 3.66
CA PHE A 232 -14.89 -13.32 2.50
C PHE A 232 -14.47 -11.88 2.15
N ILE A 233 -15.40 -10.92 2.22
CA ILE A 233 -15.12 -9.54 1.82
C ILE A 233 -14.27 -8.86 2.89
N ILE A 234 -14.59 -9.09 4.16
CA ILE A 234 -13.83 -8.56 5.30
C ILE A 234 -12.41 -9.12 5.29
N ALA A 235 -12.26 -10.43 5.07
CA ALA A 235 -10.97 -11.09 4.97
C ALA A 235 -10.13 -10.53 3.81
N LEU A 236 -10.74 -10.34 2.63
CA LEU A 236 -10.07 -9.79 1.46
C LEU A 236 -9.60 -8.35 1.72
N LEU A 237 -10.45 -7.52 2.34
CA LEU A 237 -10.11 -6.16 2.71
C LEU A 237 -8.89 -6.12 3.63
N CYS A 238 -8.96 -6.85 4.73
CA CYS A 238 -7.87 -6.90 5.70
C CYS A 238 -6.58 -7.49 5.12
N ALA A 239 -6.68 -8.48 4.23
CA ALA A 239 -5.51 -9.03 3.53
C ALA A 239 -4.90 -8.01 2.54
N LEU A 240 -5.72 -7.26 1.80
CA LEU A 240 -5.25 -6.21 0.89
C LEU A 240 -4.58 -5.04 1.61
N LEU A 241 -5.04 -4.68 2.80
CA LEU A 241 -4.39 -3.65 3.61
C LEU A 241 -2.94 -4.00 3.97
N ASN A 242 -2.60 -5.29 4.07
CA ASN A 242 -1.23 -5.74 4.29
C ASN A 242 -0.26 -5.46 3.12
N LEU A 243 -0.75 -4.91 1.99
CA LEU A 243 0.12 -4.30 0.97
C LEU A 243 0.97 -3.15 1.53
N ILE A 244 0.49 -2.49 2.57
CA ILE A 244 1.20 -1.41 3.26
C ILE A 244 1.81 -1.98 4.55
N PRO A 245 3.12 -2.23 4.60
CA PRO A 245 3.75 -2.78 5.79
C PRO A 245 3.52 -1.91 7.03
N TYR A 246 3.33 -2.53 8.17
CA TYR A 246 3.10 -1.93 9.49
C TYR A 246 1.77 -1.16 9.62
N VAL A 247 1.49 -0.23 8.71
CA VAL A 247 0.26 0.60 8.72
C VAL A 247 -0.96 -0.22 8.35
N GLY A 248 -0.83 -1.10 7.36
CA GLY A 248 -1.92 -1.99 6.91
C GLY A 248 -2.47 -2.90 8.01
N PRO A 249 -1.61 -3.65 8.71
CA PRO A 249 -2.03 -4.45 9.87
C PRO A 249 -2.75 -3.65 10.96
N MET A 250 -2.29 -2.44 11.27
CA MET A 250 -2.94 -1.57 12.27
C MET A 250 -4.35 -1.17 11.84
N ILE A 251 -4.50 -0.69 10.61
CA ILE A 251 -5.81 -0.34 10.04
C ILE A 251 -6.68 -1.60 9.94
N GLY A 252 -6.12 -2.72 9.48
CA GLY A 252 -6.80 -4.00 9.36
C GLY A 252 -7.34 -4.53 10.69
N PHE A 253 -6.59 -4.37 11.77
CA PHE A 253 -7.02 -4.74 13.13
C PHE A 253 -8.27 -3.95 13.56
N VAL A 254 -8.24 -2.63 13.39
CA VAL A 254 -9.37 -1.75 13.73
C VAL A 254 -10.59 -2.07 12.86
N LEU A 255 -10.39 -2.22 11.54
CA LEU A 255 -11.49 -2.56 10.63
C LEU A 255 -12.08 -3.93 10.92
N MET A 256 -11.25 -4.94 11.19
CA MET A 256 -11.70 -6.28 11.56
C MET A 256 -12.57 -6.23 12.81
N ALA A 257 -12.17 -5.46 13.84
CA ALA A 257 -12.96 -5.25 15.06
C ALA A 257 -14.31 -4.60 14.75
N LEU A 258 -14.31 -3.46 14.06
CA LEU A 258 -15.52 -2.70 13.74
C LEU A 258 -16.51 -3.50 12.90
N LEU A 259 -16.01 -4.17 11.84
CA LEU A 259 -16.86 -4.93 10.93
C LEU A 259 -17.41 -6.21 11.59
N THR A 260 -16.64 -6.85 12.48
CA THR A 260 -17.13 -8.00 13.26
C THR A 260 -18.20 -7.57 14.25
N MET A 261 -17.98 -6.47 14.97
CA MET A 261 -18.99 -5.92 15.88
C MET A 261 -20.25 -5.54 15.12
N SER A 262 -20.12 -4.83 13.99
CA SER A 262 -21.24 -4.43 13.14
C SER A 262 -22.06 -5.63 12.64
N SER A 263 -21.41 -6.73 12.29
CA SER A 263 -22.05 -7.97 11.83
C SER A 263 -22.90 -8.66 12.94
N LYS A 264 -22.63 -8.40 14.21
CA LYS A 264 -23.29 -9.02 15.37
C LYS A 264 -24.15 -8.06 16.18
N LEU A 265 -24.46 -6.87 15.63
CA LEU A 265 -25.22 -5.82 16.36
C LEU A 265 -26.62 -6.20 16.80
N GLN A 266 -27.27 -7.12 16.07
CA GLN A 266 -28.61 -7.60 16.42
C GLN A 266 -28.61 -8.56 17.60
N ASN A 267 -27.44 -9.03 18.04
CA ASN A 267 -27.29 -9.92 19.18
C ASN A 267 -26.93 -9.14 20.45
N ASP A 268 -27.06 -9.80 21.60
CA ASP A 268 -26.65 -9.19 22.84
C ASP A 268 -25.14 -8.85 22.83
N PHE A 269 -24.85 -7.59 23.13
CA PHE A 269 -23.50 -7.04 23.01
C PHE A 269 -22.49 -7.77 23.91
N MET A 270 -22.89 -8.03 25.18
CA MET A 270 -21.99 -8.59 26.20
C MET A 270 -21.77 -10.08 26.04
N SER A 271 -22.82 -10.82 25.68
CA SER A 271 -22.75 -12.28 25.61
C SER A 271 -22.31 -12.82 24.25
N VAL A 272 -22.50 -12.06 23.17
CA VAL A 272 -22.24 -12.53 21.81
C VAL A 272 -21.28 -11.63 21.04
N SER A 273 -21.58 -10.32 20.88
CA SER A 273 -20.82 -9.45 20.00
C SER A 273 -19.39 -9.23 20.46
N LEU A 274 -19.21 -8.90 21.74
CA LEU A 274 -17.89 -8.63 22.31
C LEU A 274 -17.00 -9.88 22.37
N PRO A 275 -17.43 -11.04 22.89
CA PRO A 275 -16.60 -12.25 22.88
C PRO A 275 -16.23 -12.68 21.47
N THR A 276 -17.16 -12.65 20.50
CA THR A 276 -16.88 -12.98 19.10
C THR A 276 -15.81 -12.06 18.52
N THR A 277 -15.91 -10.75 18.77
CA THR A 277 -14.93 -9.79 18.28
C THR A 277 -13.54 -10.06 18.88
N ILE A 278 -13.45 -10.33 20.18
CA ILE A 278 -12.19 -10.68 20.84
C ILE A 278 -11.57 -11.93 20.21
N TYR A 279 -12.34 -13.00 20.01
CA TYR A 279 -11.83 -14.23 19.40
C TYR A 279 -11.36 -14.01 17.97
N VAL A 280 -12.10 -13.23 17.17
CA VAL A 280 -11.70 -12.86 15.80
C VAL A 280 -10.40 -12.04 15.80
N LEU A 281 -10.25 -11.10 16.74
CA LEU A 281 -9.02 -10.30 16.87
C LEU A 281 -7.83 -11.15 17.32
N VAL A 282 -8.02 -12.11 18.22
CA VAL A 282 -6.96 -13.08 18.55
C VAL A 282 -6.56 -13.88 17.31
N GLY A 283 -7.54 -14.34 16.53
CA GLY A 283 -7.30 -15.00 15.25
C GLY A 283 -6.55 -14.10 14.27
N PHE A 284 -6.91 -12.82 14.16
CA PHE A 284 -6.18 -11.83 13.36
C PHE A 284 -4.72 -11.72 13.78
N LEU A 285 -4.44 -11.62 15.09
CA LEU A 285 -3.08 -11.56 15.61
C LEU A 285 -2.28 -12.85 15.30
N ILE A 286 -2.92 -14.01 15.35
CA ILE A 286 -2.30 -15.28 14.91
C ILE A 286 -1.95 -15.20 13.42
N GLY A 287 -2.86 -14.71 12.57
CA GLY A 287 -2.58 -14.48 11.16
C GLY A 287 -1.41 -13.52 10.93
N GLN A 288 -1.32 -12.44 11.71
CA GLN A 288 -0.20 -11.51 11.67
C GLN A 288 1.11 -12.15 12.16
N LEU A 289 1.07 -13.02 13.14
CA LEU A 289 2.27 -13.78 13.57
C LEU A 289 2.76 -14.69 12.43
N VAL A 290 1.86 -15.40 11.76
CA VAL A 290 2.21 -16.21 10.58
C VAL A 290 2.82 -15.33 9.49
N ASP A 291 2.25 -14.17 9.22
CA ASP A 291 2.80 -13.23 8.24
C ASP A 291 4.20 -12.74 8.61
N ASN A 292 4.39 -12.29 9.84
CA ASN A 292 5.66 -11.76 10.34
C ASN A 292 6.79 -12.82 10.39
N VAL A 293 6.44 -14.08 10.70
CA VAL A 293 7.44 -15.15 10.85
C VAL A 293 7.76 -15.82 9.51
N PHE A 294 6.78 -15.96 8.62
CA PHE A 294 6.94 -16.70 7.36
C PHE A 294 6.93 -15.79 6.13
N SER A 295 5.87 -15.02 5.92
CA SER A 295 5.68 -14.30 4.65
C SER A 295 6.65 -13.13 4.50
N GLN A 296 6.77 -12.29 5.51
CA GLN A 296 7.62 -11.09 5.44
C GLN A 296 9.11 -11.42 5.28
N PRO A 297 9.73 -12.36 6.03
CA PRO A 297 11.11 -12.73 5.80
C PRO A 297 11.37 -13.28 4.39
N LEU A 298 10.46 -14.11 3.87
CA LEU A 298 10.59 -14.66 2.52
C LEU A 298 10.54 -13.57 1.45
N ILE A 299 9.66 -12.57 1.61
CA ILE A 299 9.49 -11.48 0.65
C ILE A 299 10.63 -10.48 0.76
N PHE A 300 10.91 -9.98 1.95
CA PHE A 300 11.86 -8.88 2.13
C PHE A 300 13.32 -9.31 2.07
N SER A 301 13.68 -10.46 2.64
CA SER A 301 15.06 -10.98 2.61
C SER A 301 15.54 -11.29 1.20
N ASN A 302 14.69 -11.91 0.39
CA ASN A 302 15.08 -12.38 -0.93
C ASN A 302 14.83 -11.38 -2.06
N SER A 303 13.91 -10.42 -1.87
CA SER A 303 13.45 -9.56 -2.95
C SER A 303 13.85 -8.10 -2.77
N VAL A 304 13.72 -7.54 -1.56
CA VAL A 304 13.95 -6.11 -1.32
C VAL A 304 15.34 -5.85 -0.74
N LYS A 305 15.88 -6.82 0.00
CA LYS A 305 17.21 -6.73 0.65
C LYS A 305 17.39 -5.44 1.46
N SER A 306 16.36 -5.11 2.25
CA SER A 306 16.30 -3.93 3.12
C SER A 306 15.99 -4.34 4.55
N THR A 307 16.42 -3.52 5.51
CA THR A 307 16.09 -3.72 6.92
C THR A 307 14.65 -3.31 7.21
N ALA A 308 14.07 -3.84 8.29
CA ALA A 308 12.70 -3.47 8.72
C ALA A 308 12.57 -1.95 8.96
N LEU A 309 13.58 -1.32 9.56
CA LEU A 309 13.60 0.11 9.81
C LEU A 309 13.62 0.94 8.50
N GLU A 310 14.42 0.52 7.50
CA GLU A 310 14.42 1.17 6.18
C GLU A 310 13.02 1.13 5.55
N ILE A 311 12.37 -0.05 5.58
CA ILE A 311 11.03 -0.24 5.01
C ILE A 311 10.01 0.65 5.73
N PHE A 312 10.05 0.69 7.06
CA PHE A 312 9.17 1.52 7.86
C PHE A 312 9.34 3.02 7.54
N LEU A 313 10.57 3.52 7.57
CA LEU A 313 10.85 4.92 7.29
C LEU A 313 10.44 5.34 5.88
N ILE A 314 10.77 4.53 4.86
CA ILE A 314 10.43 4.87 3.48
C ILE A 314 8.92 4.83 3.26
N THR A 315 8.21 3.92 3.94
CA THR A 315 6.74 3.85 3.89
C THR A 315 6.13 5.10 4.51
N LEU A 316 6.62 5.55 5.67
CA LEU A 316 6.16 6.79 6.31
C LEU A 316 6.45 8.03 5.43
N ILE A 317 7.68 8.17 4.93
CA ILE A 317 8.05 9.30 4.06
C ILE A 317 7.19 9.31 2.79
N SER A 318 7.03 8.15 2.15
CA SER A 318 6.18 8.05 0.95
C SER A 318 4.71 8.33 1.26
N GLY A 319 4.24 7.93 2.44
CA GLY A 319 2.89 8.21 2.91
C GLY A 319 2.62 9.69 3.13
N THR A 320 3.56 10.41 3.74
CA THR A 320 3.43 11.87 3.96
C THR A 320 3.51 12.65 2.65
N LEU A 321 4.31 12.20 1.67
CA LEU A 321 4.48 12.90 0.39
C LEU A 321 3.36 12.59 -0.62
N PHE A 322 2.91 11.34 -0.69
CA PHE A 322 2.06 10.85 -1.77
C PHE A 322 0.82 10.07 -1.26
N GLY A 323 0.52 10.16 0.04
CA GLY A 323 -0.62 9.48 0.66
C GLY A 323 -0.56 7.96 0.56
N MET A 324 -1.74 7.31 0.55
CA MET A 324 -1.87 5.86 0.54
C MET A 324 -1.19 5.20 -0.68
N VAL A 325 -1.30 5.82 -1.86
CA VAL A 325 -0.64 5.33 -3.08
C VAL A 325 0.88 5.32 -2.92
N GLY A 326 1.42 6.38 -2.29
CA GLY A 326 2.85 6.46 -1.95
C GLY A 326 3.30 5.31 -1.05
N MET A 327 2.53 4.97 -0.02
CA MET A 327 2.85 3.86 0.89
C MET A 327 2.93 2.52 0.15
N VAL A 328 1.97 2.22 -0.74
CA VAL A 328 1.95 0.98 -1.53
C VAL A 328 3.15 0.88 -2.46
N VAL A 329 3.53 1.99 -3.09
CA VAL A 329 4.62 2.04 -4.08
C VAL A 329 6.00 2.26 -3.43
N ALA A 330 6.06 2.59 -2.14
CA ALA A 330 7.29 2.91 -1.41
C ALA A 330 8.41 1.88 -1.59
N ILE A 331 8.11 0.60 -1.37
CA ILE A 331 9.10 -0.48 -1.44
C ILE A 331 9.61 -0.70 -2.87
N PRO A 332 8.76 -0.84 -3.90
CA PRO A 332 9.22 -0.90 -5.28
C PRO A 332 10.08 0.30 -5.69
N ALA A 333 9.64 1.52 -5.38
CA ALA A 333 10.39 2.74 -5.71
C ALA A 333 11.76 2.78 -5.01
N TYR A 334 11.79 2.44 -3.71
CA TYR A 334 13.03 2.36 -2.95
C TYR A 334 14.00 1.30 -3.48
N THR A 335 13.48 0.14 -3.88
CA THR A 335 14.28 -0.92 -4.50
C THR A 335 14.93 -0.45 -5.80
N VAL A 336 14.17 0.24 -6.65
CA VAL A 336 14.71 0.87 -7.87
C VAL A 336 15.80 1.87 -7.52
N LEU A 337 15.55 2.76 -6.57
CA LEU A 337 16.51 3.77 -6.12
C LEU A 337 17.81 3.12 -5.64
N LYS A 338 17.74 2.11 -4.75
CA LYS A 338 18.93 1.39 -4.25
C LYS A 338 19.76 0.77 -5.37
N VAL A 339 19.13 0.10 -6.35
CA VAL A 339 19.84 -0.51 -7.46
C VAL A 339 20.52 0.53 -8.34
N VAL A 340 19.83 1.64 -8.62
CA VAL A 340 20.41 2.75 -9.42
C VAL A 340 21.58 3.38 -8.66
N LEU A 341 21.42 3.70 -7.40
CA LEU A 341 22.50 4.28 -6.59
C LEU A 341 23.73 3.37 -6.54
N LYS A 342 23.55 2.07 -6.32
CA LYS A 342 24.67 1.11 -6.30
C LYS A 342 25.45 1.07 -7.60
N GLU A 343 24.76 1.11 -8.74
CA GLU A 343 25.39 0.98 -10.04
C GLU A 343 26.09 2.27 -10.50
N PHE A 344 25.52 3.45 -10.14
CA PHE A 344 26.05 4.73 -10.60
C PHE A 344 27.01 5.39 -9.62
N PHE A 345 26.85 5.13 -8.30
CA PHE A 345 27.64 5.75 -7.23
C PHE A 345 28.29 4.69 -6.31
N PRO A 346 29.00 3.66 -6.84
CA PRO A 346 29.51 2.56 -6.03
C PRO A 346 30.55 2.99 -4.98
N ASN A 347 31.28 4.07 -5.22
CA ASN A 347 32.35 4.58 -4.36
C ASN A 347 31.86 5.54 -3.26
N ASN A 348 30.57 5.81 -3.17
CA ASN A 348 30.01 6.67 -2.13
C ASN A 348 29.73 5.85 -0.88
N LYS A 349 30.34 6.23 0.26
CA LYS A 349 30.19 5.52 1.55
C LYS A 349 28.73 5.35 2.01
N ILE A 350 27.89 6.36 1.77
CA ILE A 350 26.45 6.29 2.11
C ILE A 350 25.75 5.26 1.23
N VAL A 351 26.05 5.26 -0.06
CA VAL A 351 25.48 4.29 -1.01
C VAL A 351 25.95 2.88 -0.69
N GLU A 352 27.21 2.70 -0.34
CA GLU A 352 27.76 1.41 0.08
C GLU A 352 27.00 0.86 1.30
N LEU A 353 26.79 1.68 2.32
CA LEU A 353 26.04 1.30 3.52
C LEU A 353 24.58 0.92 3.20
N LEU A 354 23.88 1.75 2.41
CA LEU A 354 22.49 1.50 2.02
C LEU A 354 22.32 0.28 1.11
N THR A 355 23.35 -0.08 0.35
CA THR A 355 23.29 -1.15 -0.66
C THR A 355 24.12 -2.38 -0.29
N LYS A 356 24.60 -2.48 0.94
CA LYS A 356 25.46 -3.58 1.43
C LYS A 356 24.84 -4.97 1.19
N ASN A 357 23.54 -5.08 1.34
CA ASN A 357 22.80 -6.33 1.19
C ASN A 357 22.33 -6.61 -0.27
N LEU A 358 22.54 -5.71 -1.20
CA LEU A 358 22.18 -5.82 -2.62
C LEU A 358 23.32 -6.52 -3.38
#